data_5d260c5e867a8a932bea80d4e5a8ac4c
#
_entry.id   5d260c5e867a8a932bea80d4e5a8ac4c
#
_cell.length_a   1.000
_cell.length_b   1.000
_cell.length_c   1.000
_cell.angle_alpha   90.00
_cell.angle_beta   90.00
_cell.angle_gamma   90.00
#
_symmetry.space_group_name_H-M   'P 1'
#
loop_
_entity.id
_entity.type
_entity.pdbx_description
1 polymer ?
#
loop_
_entity_poly.entity_id
_entity_poly.type
_entity_poly.pdbx_seq_one_letter_code
_entity_poly.pdbx_strand_id
1 'polypeptide(L)'
;DLLDQASLIDLLRTYRPTEVYNLAAQSFVQTSFSQPVLTGDVTGLGVTRLLDAIRIVDPDIRFYQASSSEMFGKVVEVPQTESTPFYPRSPYGVAKQYGHWITVNYRESYDLHASSGILFNHESPRRGLEFVTRKITNTVAKIKLGLTDELRLGNLDAERDWGFAGDYVRAMWLMLQQDSPDDYVVATGETHSVRRFCEIAFGHVGLDHEQFVVIDEAFYRPAEVDLLIGSPAKAESTLGWTPTV
;
A
#
# COMPACT_ATOMS: atom_id res chain seq x y z
N ASP A 1 -3.16 5.24 19.00
CA ASP A 1 -1.78 4.91 18.61
C ASP A 1 -1.58 3.41 18.57
N LEU A 2 -1.00 2.86 17.48
CA LEU A 2 -0.72 1.42 17.36
C LEU A 2 0.38 0.92 18.32
N LEU A 3 1.08 1.82 18.98
CA LEU A 3 2.07 1.48 20.01
C LEU A 3 1.43 1.29 21.39
N ASP A 4 0.18 1.71 21.59
CA ASP A 4 -0.53 1.67 22.86
C ASP A 4 -1.74 0.73 22.82
N GLN A 5 -1.52 -0.52 23.23
CA GLN A 5 -2.56 -1.55 23.26
C GLN A 5 -3.71 -1.21 24.22
N ALA A 6 -3.44 -0.53 25.33
CA ALA A 6 -4.48 -0.18 26.27
C ALA A 6 -5.47 0.82 25.66
N SER A 7 -4.97 1.83 24.94
CA SER A 7 -5.82 2.78 24.24
C SER A 7 -6.65 2.13 23.12
N LEU A 8 -6.10 1.10 22.43
CA LEU A 8 -6.83 0.35 21.41
C LEU A 8 -8.00 -0.44 22.04
N ILE A 9 -7.77 -1.10 23.17
CA ILE A 9 -8.79 -1.84 23.92
C ILE A 9 -9.90 -0.88 24.39
N ASP A 10 -9.55 0.26 24.98
CA ASP A 10 -10.51 1.23 25.48
C ASP A 10 -11.33 1.85 24.36
N LEU A 11 -10.70 2.08 23.19
CA LEU A 11 -11.38 2.60 22.00
C LEU A 11 -12.42 1.61 21.47
N LEU A 12 -12.04 0.33 21.34
CA LEU A 12 -12.95 -0.72 20.88
C LEU A 12 -14.12 -0.92 21.86
N ARG A 13 -13.87 -0.90 23.19
CA ARG A 13 -14.92 -0.97 24.21
C ARG A 13 -15.90 0.20 24.17
N THR A 14 -15.37 1.39 23.89
CA THR A 14 -16.15 2.63 23.87
C THR A 14 -17.05 2.72 22.64
N TYR A 15 -16.49 2.47 21.45
CA TYR A 15 -17.20 2.68 20.19
C TYR A 15 -17.92 1.44 19.66
N ARG A 16 -17.49 0.24 20.09
CA ARG A 16 -18.06 -1.05 19.67
C ARG A 16 -18.29 -1.14 18.16
N PRO A 17 -17.24 -0.92 17.34
CA PRO A 17 -17.37 -0.98 15.89
C PRO A 17 -17.70 -2.41 15.45
N THR A 18 -18.45 -2.57 14.38
CA THR A 18 -18.68 -3.87 13.73
C THR A 18 -17.58 -4.20 12.72
N GLU A 19 -16.87 -3.18 12.24
CA GLU A 19 -15.78 -3.30 11.27
C GLU A 19 -14.61 -2.42 11.66
N VAL A 20 -13.39 -2.94 11.50
CA VAL A 20 -12.14 -2.22 11.74
C VAL A 20 -11.23 -2.32 10.52
N TYR A 21 -10.86 -1.16 9.95
CA TYR A 21 -9.96 -1.05 8.81
C TYR A 21 -8.60 -0.53 9.27
N ASN A 22 -7.60 -1.42 9.32
CA ASN A 22 -6.23 -1.02 9.68
C ASN A 22 -5.45 -0.55 8.45
N LEU A 23 -5.43 0.75 8.25
CA LEU A 23 -4.62 1.44 7.24
C LEU A 23 -3.38 2.12 7.86
N ALA A 24 -3.27 2.09 9.19
CA ALA A 24 -2.21 2.79 9.90
C ALA A 24 -0.87 2.06 9.76
N ALA A 25 0.15 2.82 9.41
CA ALA A 25 1.52 2.33 9.24
C ALA A 25 2.51 3.50 9.17
N GLN A 26 3.79 3.23 9.40
CA GLN A 26 4.86 4.04 8.82
C GLN A 26 4.96 3.62 7.35
N SER A 27 4.37 4.39 6.43
CA SER A 27 4.08 3.93 5.05
C SER A 27 5.08 4.41 4.00
N PHE A 28 5.98 5.35 4.33
CA PHE A 28 6.98 5.83 3.39
C PHE A 28 8.20 4.91 3.39
N VAL A 29 8.36 4.14 2.31
CA VAL A 29 9.39 3.08 2.19
C VAL A 29 10.78 3.61 2.46
N GLN A 30 11.16 4.79 1.93
CA GLN A 30 12.49 5.36 2.13
C GLN A 30 12.81 5.59 3.62
N THR A 31 11.85 6.11 4.40
CA THR A 31 12.02 6.31 5.85
C THR A 31 12.25 5.00 6.60
N SER A 32 11.74 3.88 6.11
CA SER A 32 11.93 2.59 6.77
C SER A 32 13.40 2.16 6.87
N PHE A 33 14.25 2.59 5.93
CA PHE A 33 15.70 2.32 5.98
C PHE A 33 16.41 3.11 7.09
N SER A 34 15.97 4.33 7.39
CA SER A 34 16.54 5.15 8.47
C SER A 34 15.89 4.90 9.83
N GLN A 35 14.65 4.37 9.85
CA GLN A 35 13.88 4.10 11.07
C GLN A 35 13.29 2.67 11.07
N PRO A 36 14.13 1.62 10.94
CA PRO A 36 13.64 0.25 10.80
C PRO A 36 12.93 -0.28 12.04
N VAL A 37 13.38 0.10 13.24
CA VAL A 37 12.78 -0.34 14.52
C VAL A 37 11.38 0.26 14.67
N LEU A 38 11.22 1.57 14.46
CA LEU A 38 9.91 2.23 14.50
C LEU A 38 8.96 1.64 13.45
N THR A 39 9.47 1.39 12.25
CA THR A 39 8.69 0.78 11.16
C THR A 39 8.22 -0.62 11.57
N GLY A 40 9.08 -1.45 12.14
CA GLY A 40 8.73 -2.79 12.61
C GLY A 40 7.68 -2.75 13.73
N ASP A 41 7.85 -1.85 14.68
CA ASP A 41 6.98 -1.73 15.85
C ASP A 41 5.59 -1.21 15.48
N VAL A 42 5.49 -0.13 14.70
CA VAL A 42 4.20 0.45 14.26
C VAL A 42 3.52 -0.42 13.21
N THR A 43 4.24 -0.76 12.13
CA THR A 43 3.65 -1.38 10.92
C THR A 43 3.50 -2.91 11.07
N GLY A 44 4.38 -3.56 11.84
CA GLY A 44 4.32 -4.99 12.13
C GLY A 44 3.61 -5.30 13.44
N LEU A 45 4.25 -5.03 14.58
CA LEU A 45 3.69 -5.36 15.91
C LEU A 45 2.41 -4.60 16.23
N GLY A 46 2.21 -3.41 15.64
CA GLY A 46 0.95 -2.67 15.75
C GLY A 46 -0.27 -3.47 15.28
N VAL A 47 -0.10 -4.32 14.25
CA VAL A 47 -1.18 -5.22 13.77
C VAL A 47 -1.51 -6.26 14.82
N THR A 48 -0.51 -6.86 15.46
CA THR A 48 -0.72 -7.82 16.56
C THR A 48 -1.49 -7.19 17.72
N ARG A 49 -1.08 -5.96 18.13
CA ARG A 49 -1.77 -5.25 19.24
C ARG A 49 -3.25 -5.00 18.91
N LEU A 50 -3.56 -4.64 17.66
CA LEU A 50 -4.93 -4.37 17.26
C LEU A 50 -5.76 -5.65 17.14
N LEU A 51 -5.22 -6.71 16.55
CA LEU A 51 -5.88 -8.02 16.48
C LEU A 51 -6.13 -8.61 17.87
N ASP A 52 -5.15 -8.50 18.77
CA ASP A 52 -5.29 -8.98 20.14
C ASP A 52 -6.31 -8.14 20.94
N ALA A 53 -6.36 -6.83 20.72
CA ALA A 53 -7.38 -5.96 21.27
C ALA A 53 -8.79 -6.36 20.79
N ILE A 54 -8.97 -6.66 19.50
CA ILE A 54 -10.22 -7.17 18.92
C ILE A 54 -10.60 -8.49 19.61
N ARG A 55 -9.69 -9.46 19.65
CA ARG A 55 -9.91 -10.76 20.28
C ARG A 55 -10.36 -10.65 21.75
N ILE A 56 -9.80 -9.69 22.50
CA ILE A 56 -10.11 -9.45 23.93
C ILE A 56 -11.47 -8.76 24.10
N VAL A 57 -11.82 -7.83 23.23
CA VAL A 57 -13.01 -6.99 23.39
C VAL A 57 -14.25 -7.60 22.75
N ASP A 58 -14.14 -8.00 21.49
CA ASP A 58 -15.24 -8.56 20.73
C ASP A 58 -14.70 -9.28 19.48
N PRO A 59 -14.62 -10.62 19.49
CA PRO A 59 -14.10 -11.41 18.37
C PRO A 59 -15.00 -11.40 17.13
N ASP A 60 -16.24 -10.91 17.21
CA ASP A 60 -17.16 -10.81 16.07
C ASP A 60 -16.88 -9.57 15.19
N ILE A 61 -15.99 -8.68 15.62
CA ILE A 61 -15.56 -7.53 14.81
C ILE A 61 -14.85 -8.02 13.56
N ARG A 62 -15.35 -7.61 12.39
CA ARG A 62 -14.69 -7.87 11.11
C ARG A 62 -13.48 -6.96 10.93
N PHE A 63 -12.33 -7.56 10.64
CA PHE A 63 -11.05 -6.85 10.57
C PHE A 63 -10.48 -6.86 9.15
N TYR A 64 -10.09 -5.69 8.66
CA TYR A 64 -9.35 -5.53 7.41
C TYR A 64 -7.91 -5.09 7.70
N GLN A 65 -6.93 -5.81 7.11
CA GLN A 65 -5.52 -5.45 7.12
C GLN A 65 -5.08 -4.93 5.76
N ALA A 66 -4.54 -3.72 5.72
CA ALA A 66 -3.85 -3.21 4.55
C ALA A 66 -2.46 -3.85 4.43
N SER A 67 -2.38 -4.94 3.68
CA SER A 67 -1.14 -5.53 3.19
C SER A 67 -0.60 -4.74 1.99
N SER A 68 0.52 -5.15 1.38
CA SER A 68 1.19 -4.34 0.36
C SER A 68 1.90 -5.20 -0.68
N SER A 69 1.88 -4.78 -1.94
CA SER A 69 2.70 -5.36 -3.02
C SER A 69 4.22 -5.30 -2.74
N GLU A 70 4.67 -4.38 -1.87
CA GLU A 70 6.08 -4.32 -1.42
C GLU A 70 6.54 -5.58 -0.67
N MET A 71 5.60 -6.45 -0.24
CA MET A 71 5.94 -7.76 0.33
C MET A 71 6.51 -8.71 -0.74
N PHE A 72 6.10 -8.61 -2.00
CA PHE A 72 6.64 -9.42 -3.10
C PHE A 72 8.12 -9.09 -3.37
N GLY A 73 8.51 -7.81 -3.30
CA GLY A 73 9.88 -7.34 -3.35
C GLY A 73 10.67 -7.84 -4.56
N LYS A 74 11.58 -8.81 -4.37
CA LYS A 74 12.25 -9.50 -5.48
C LYS A 74 11.31 -10.54 -6.04
N VAL A 75 10.50 -10.14 -7.02
CA VAL A 75 9.45 -10.97 -7.61
C VAL A 75 10.00 -12.24 -8.25
N VAL A 76 9.31 -13.34 -8.05
CA VAL A 76 9.67 -14.68 -8.59
C VAL A 76 8.74 -15.11 -9.70
N GLU A 77 7.59 -14.47 -9.86
CA GLU A 77 6.62 -14.71 -10.92
C GLU A 77 5.85 -13.43 -11.29
N VAL A 78 5.31 -13.38 -12.50
CA VAL A 78 4.57 -12.23 -13.04
C VAL A 78 3.35 -12.77 -13.82
N PRO A 79 2.12 -12.23 -13.58
CA PRO A 79 1.77 -11.28 -12.51
C PRO A 79 1.80 -11.93 -11.12
N GLN A 80 1.88 -11.11 -10.07
CA GLN A 80 1.80 -11.58 -8.69
C GLN A 80 0.35 -11.89 -8.32
N THR A 81 0.18 -13.00 -7.59
CA THR A 81 -1.10 -13.50 -7.06
C THR A 81 -1.03 -13.66 -5.55
N GLU A 82 -2.12 -14.08 -4.92
CA GLU A 82 -2.17 -14.39 -3.49
C GLU A 82 -1.24 -15.53 -3.07
N SER A 83 -0.87 -16.42 -4.01
CA SER A 83 0.04 -17.55 -3.77
C SER A 83 1.50 -17.25 -4.10
N THR A 84 1.80 -16.10 -4.68
CA THR A 84 3.17 -15.70 -5.02
C THR A 84 4.01 -15.55 -3.75
N PRO A 85 5.17 -16.22 -3.65
CA PRO A 85 6.05 -16.09 -2.48
C PRO A 85 6.53 -14.66 -2.25
N PHE A 86 6.53 -14.23 -0.98
CA PHE A 86 7.05 -12.93 -0.59
C PHE A 86 8.58 -12.94 -0.44
N TYR A 87 9.23 -11.90 -0.95
CA TYR A 87 10.66 -11.66 -0.79
C TYR A 87 10.92 -10.14 -0.62
N PRO A 88 10.51 -9.53 0.52
CA PRO A 88 10.56 -8.09 0.71
C PRO A 88 11.97 -7.52 0.59
N ARG A 89 12.08 -6.31 0.05
CA ARG A 89 13.34 -5.61 -0.21
C ARG A 89 13.52 -4.35 0.65
N SER A 90 12.65 -4.14 1.64
CA SER A 90 12.72 -3.01 2.55
C SER A 90 12.23 -3.38 3.95
N PRO A 91 12.67 -2.69 5.02
CA PRO A 91 12.11 -2.88 6.36
C PRO A 91 10.59 -2.67 6.41
N TYR A 92 10.05 -1.77 5.57
CA TYR A 92 8.61 -1.61 5.39
C TYR A 92 7.96 -2.87 4.85
N GLY A 93 8.48 -3.45 3.76
CA GLY A 93 7.96 -4.69 3.17
C GLY A 93 8.01 -5.85 4.17
N VAL A 94 9.09 -5.99 4.94
CA VAL A 94 9.21 -7.00 6.02
C VAL A 94 8.16 -6.79 7.10
N ALA A 95 7.95 -5.55 7.55
CA ALA A 95 6.95 -5.24 8.56
C ALA A 95 5.51 -5.50 8.06
N LYS A 96 5.23 -5.18 6.78
CA LYS A 96 3.94 -5.50 6.14
C LYS A 96 3.73 -7.01 6.01
N GLN A 97 4.77 -7.78 5.67
CA GLN A 97 4.71 -9.23 5.61
C GLN A 97 4.43 -9.85 6.98
N TYR A 98 5.04 -9.33 8.05
CA TYR A 98 4.69 -9.74 9.42
C TYR A 98 3.21 -9.45 9.71
N GLY A 99 2.74 -8.23 9.42
CA GLY A 99 1.33 -7.84 9.62
C GLY A 99 0.35 -8.72 8.84
N HIS A 100 0.71 -9.11 7.62
CA HIS A 100 -0.08 -10.04 6.81
C HIS A 100 -0.16 -11.42 7.46
N TRP A 101 0.96 -12.03 7.78
CA TRP A 101 0.97 -13.38 8.35
C TRP A 101 0.39 -13.47 9.76
N ILE A 102 0.52 -12.43 10.57
CA ILE A 102 -0.14 -12.43 11.89
C ILE A 102 -1.66 -12.30 11.72
N THR A 103 -2.15 -11.63 10.69
CA THR A 103 -3.59 -11.57 10.37
C THR A 103 -4.12 -12.96 9.98
N VAL A 104 -3.40 -13.67 9.10
CA VAL A 104 -3.71 -15.07 8.76
C VAL A 104 -3.70 -15.96 10.02
N ASN A 105 -2.67 -15.83 10.84
CA ASN A 105 -2.56 -16.61 12.08
C ASN A 105 -3.74 -16.39 13.04
N TYR A 106 -4.19 -15.13 13.23
CA TYR A 106 -5.31 -14.83 14.09
C TYR A 106 -6.64 -15.32 13.51
N ARG A 107 -6.81 -15.27 12.19
CA ARG A 107 -7.95 -15.88 11.48
C ARG A 107 -8.03 -17.38 11.75
N GLU A 108 -6.91 -18.10 11.59
CA GLU A 108 -6.86 -19.55 11.73
C GLU A 108 -6.85 -20.04 13.18
N SER A 109 -6.20 -19.31 14.09
CA SER A 109 -6.03 -19.74 15.47
C SER A 109 -7.18 -19.33 16.39
N TYR A 110 -7.87 -18.23 16.07
CA TYR A 110 -8.91 -17.65 16.95
C TYR A 110 -10.24 -17.45 16.21
N ASP A 111 -10.38 -17.94 15.00
CA ASP A 111 -11.59 -17.83 14.18
C ASP A 111 -12.07 -16.37 13.97
N LEU A 112 -11.12 -15.41 13.93
CA LEU A 112 -11.46 -14.03 13.68
C LEU A 112 -11.82 -13.82 12.19
N HIS A 113 -12.86 -13.04 11.92
CA HIS A 113 -13.16 -12.60 10.56
C HIS A 113 -12.14 -11.52 10.14
N ALA A 114 -10.94 -11.95 9.72
CA ALA A 114 -9.82 -11.08 9.39
C ALA A 114 -9.37 -11.29 7.94
N SER A 115 -9.52 -10.27 7.09
CA SER A 115 -9.15 -10.28 5.67
C SER A 115 -7.99 -9.34 5.40
N SER A 116 -7.13 -9.70 4.42
CA SER A 116 -6.02 -8.83 4.00
C SER A 116 -6.15 -8.45 2.53
N GLY A 117 -6.01 -7.16 2.22
CA GLY A 117 -5.83 -6.68 0.85
C GLY A 117 -4.35 -6.51 0.54
N ILE A 118 -3.79 -7.27 -0.42
CA ILE A 118 -2.44 -7.08 -0.94
C ILE A 118 -2.52 -5.98 -1.99
N LEU A 119 -2.39 -4.73 -1.50
CA LEU A 119 -2.65 -3.55 -2.32
C LEU A 119 -1.44 -3.21 -3.18
N PHE A 120 -1.67 -3.03 -4.46
CA PHE A 120 -0.75 -2.36 -5.37
C PHE A 120 -0.87 -0.84 -5.21
N ASN A 121 -0.05 -0.08 -5.93
CA ASN A 121 -0.03 1.37 -5.75
C ASN A 121 -1.39 1.96 -6.13
N HIS A 122 -1.94 2.79 -5.26
CA HIS A 122 -3.23 3.42 -5.50
C HIS A 122 -3.18 4.90 -5.12
N GLU A 123 -3.67 5.72 -6.01
CA GLU A 123 -3.41 7.14 -6.04
C GLU A 123 -4.72 7.95 -5.99
N SER A 124 -4.61 9.17 -5.51
CA SER A 124 -5.69 10.15 -5.54
C SER A 124 -5.12 11.58 -5.41
N PRO A 125 -5.95 12.62 -5.59
CA PRO A 125 -5.55 14.00 -5.29
C PRO A 125 -5.10 14.23 -3.84
N ARG A 126 -5.41 13.31 -2.93
CA ARG A 126 -5.01 13.35 -1.50
C ARG A 126 -3.69 12.65 -1.20
N ARG A 127 -3.00 12.08 -2.20
CA ARG A 127 -1.73 11.40 -2.00
C ARG A 127 -0.70 12.32 -1.35
N GLY A 128 0.11 11.82 -0.43
CA GLY A 128 1.18 12.59 0.22
C GLY A 128 2.25 13.06 -0.78
N LEU A 129 2.83 14.23 -0.54
CA LEU A 129 3.81 14.87 -1.44
C LEU A 129 5.13 14.11 -1.54
N GLU A 130 5.42 13.25 -0.58
CA GLU A 130 6.59 12.36 -0.54
C GLU A 130 6.51 11.20 -1.55
N PHE A 131 5.30 10.85 -2.01
CA PHE A 131 5.09 9.78 -2.99
C PHE A 131 5.25 10.29 -4.42
N VAL A 132 5.84 9.44 -5.27
CA VAL A 132 6.31 9.80 -6.62
C VAL A 132 5.24 10.47 -7.47
N THR A 133 4.03 9.95 -7.51
CA THR A 133 2.94 10.49 -8.35
C THR A 133 2.54 11.90 -7.93
N ARG A 134 2.34 12.13 -6.63
CA ARG A 134 2.00 13.46 -6.11
C ARG A 134 3.18 14.42 -6.15
N LYS A 135 4.40 13.93 -5.91
CA LYS A 135 5.63 14.71 -6.10
C LYS A 135 5.72 15.24 -7.51
N ILE A 136 5.51 14.39 -8.53
CA ILE A 136 5.53 14.78 -9.94
C ILE A 136 4.45 15.84 -10.20
N THR A 137 3.17 15.53 -9.97
CA THR A 137 2.07 16.44 -10.31
C THR A 137 2.17 17.79 -9.62
N ASN A 138 2.56 17.82 -8.33
CA ASN A 138 2.76 19.06 -7.60
C ASN A 138 3.94 19.89 -8.14
N THR A 139 5.06 19.21 -8.48
CA THR A 139 6.25 19.92 -9.01
C THR A 139 6.00 20.43 -10.44
N VAL A 140 5.30 19.66 -11.27
CA VAL A 140 4.88 20.11 -12.62
C VAL A 140 4.04 21.38 -12.52
N ALA A 141 3.09 21.45 -11.59
CA ALA A 141 2.30 22.66 -11.35
C ALA A 141 3.19 23.84 -10.92
N LYS A 142 4.17 23.61 -10.04
CA LYS A 142 5.13 24.64 -9.61
C LYS A 142 6.01 25.14 -10.77
N ILE A 143 6.51 24.23 -11.62
CA ILE A 143 7.29 24.58 -12.80
C ILE A 143 6.45 25.44 -13.74
N LYS A 144 5.20 25.05 -14.01
CA LYS A 144 4.29 25.81 -14.87
C LYS A 144 4.03 27.25 -14.35
N LEU A 145 4.06 27.43 -13.03
CA LEU A 145 3.88 28.71 -12.36
C LEU A 145 5.19 29.48 -12.16
N GLY A 146 6.34 28.96 -12.61
CA GLY A 146 7.64 29.59 -12.43
C GLY A 146 8.15 29.59 -10.98
N LEU A 147 7.68 28.66 -10.15
CA LEU A 147 8.04 28.59 -8.73
C LEU A 147 9.24 27.65 -8.47
N THR A 148 9.60 26.82 -9.45
CA THR A 148 10.79 25.95 -9.46
C THR A 148 11.16 25.63 -10.91
N ASP A 149 12.41 25.24 -11.14
CA ASP A 149 12.96 25.01 -12.49
C ASP A 149 13.26 23.52 -12.76
N GLU A 150 13.15 22.64 -11.74
CA GLU A 150 13.49 21.24 -11.89
C GLU A 150 12.63 20.30 -11.05
N LEU A 151 12.54 19.05 -11.51
CA LEU A 151 11.97 17.92 -10.78
C LEU A 151 13.04 16.83 -10.63
N ARG A 152 13.49 16.59 -9.39
CA ARG A 152 14.48 15.54 -9.10
C ARG A 152 13.81 14.21 -8.77
N LEU A 153 14.16 13.17 -9.50
CA LEU A 153 13.63 11.79 -9.37
C LEU A 153 14.80 10.79 -9.39
N GLY A 154 14.54 9.57 -8.91
CA GLY A 154 15.46 8.44 -9.03
C GLY A 154 15.24 7.67 -10.34
N ASN A 155 15.02 6.35 -10.25
CA ASN A 155 14.83 5.47 -11.40
C ASN A 155 13.53 5.79 -12.14
N LEU A 156 13.63 6.30 -13.37
CA LEU A 156 12.50 6.61 -14.24
C LEU A 156 11.91 5.38 -14.94
N ASP A 157 12.68 4.29 -15.01
CA ASP A 157 12.29 3.10 -15.74
C ASP A 157 11.63 2.04 -14.84
N ALA A 158 11.52 2.34 -13.53
CA ALA A 158 10.77 1.50 -12.60
C ALA A 158 9.28 1.48 -12.99
N GLU A 159 8.73 0.26 -13.09
CA GLU A 159 7.34 0.04 -13.48
C GLU A 159 6.46 -0.27 -12.27
N ARG A 160 5.27 0.32 -12.23
CA ARG A 160 4.29 0.14 -11.15
C ARG A 160 2.89 -0.02 -11.72
N ASP A 161 2.13 -0.89 -11.09
CA ASP A 161 0.69 -0.98 -11.25
C ASP A 161 0.08 0.13 -10.37
N TRP A 162 -0.51 1.13 -11.00
CA TRP A 162 -1.17 2.27 -10.34
C TRP A 162 -2.67 2.25 -10.61
N GLY A 163 -3.46 2.23 -9.53
CA GLY A 163 -4.91 2.33 -9.61
C GLY A 163 -5.45 3.56 -8.88
N PHE A 164 -6.76 3.74 -8.93
CA PHE A 164 -7.45 4.81 -8.23
C PHE A 164 -7.85 4.39 -6.81
N ALA A 165 -7.52 5.20 -5.81
CA ALA A 165 -7.78 4.87 -4.40
C ALA A 165 -9.28 4.64 -4.08
N GLY A 166 -10.18 5.28 -4.84
CA GLY A 166 -11.63 5.06 -4.71
C GLY A 166 -12.05 3.62 -5.01
N ASP A 167 -11.45 3.01 -6.04
CA ASP A 167 -11.70 1.60 -6.38
C ASP A 167 -11.14 0.68 -5.28
N TYR A 168 -9.96 0.99 -4.75
CA TYR A 168 -9.32 0.17 -3.72
C TYR A 168 -10.09 0.17 -2.40
N VAL A 169 -10.62 1.31 -1.95
CA VAL A 169 -11.45 1.34 -0.72
C VAL A 169 -12.76 0.56 -0.89
N ARG A 170 -13.29 0.49 -2.12
CA ARG A 170 -14.44 -0.37 -2.42
C ARG A 170 -14.07 -1.86 -2.27
N ALA A 171 -12.88 -2.27 -2.74
CA ALA A 171 -12.40 -3.64 -2.53
C ALA A 171 -12.26 -3.96 -1.03
N MET A 172 -11.68 -3.05 -0.24
CA MET A 172 -11.54 -3.21 1.22
C MET A 172 -12.88 -3.47 1.89
N TRP A 173 -13.91 -2.71 1.53
CA TRP A 173 -15.25 -2.89 2.05
C TRP A 173 -15.85 -4.23 1.61
N LEU A 174 -15.77 -4.58 0.33
CA LEU A 174 -16.29 -5.83 -0.21
C LEU A 174 -15.67 -7.08 0.47
N MET A 175 -14.39 -7.04 0.83
CA MET A 175 -13.73 -8.13 1.56
C MET A 175 -14.39 -8.41 2.91
N LEU A 176 -14.78 -7.36 3.63
CA LEU A 176 -15.45 -7.52 4.92
C LEU A 176 -16.95 -7.87 4.81
N GLN A 177 -17.54 -7.82 3.61
CA GLN A 177 -18.94 -8.25 3.39
C GLN A 177 -19.06 -9.75 3.05
N GLN A 178 -17.94 -10.44 2.82
CA GLN A 178 -17.95 -11.88 2.54
C GLN A 178 -18.31 -12.70 3.80
N ASP A 179 -18.88 -13.88 3.59
CA ASP A 179 -19.23 -14.82 4.68
C ASP A 179 -17.97 -15.40 5.33
N SER A 180 -16.89 -15.54 4.58
CA SER A 180 -15.60 -16.06 5.06
C SER A 180 -14.48 -15.08 4.76
N PRO A 181 -13.57 -14.84 5.70
CA PRO A 181 -12.41 -13.98 5.49
C PRO A 181 -11.37 -14.64 4.60
N ASP A 182 -10.70 -13.84 3.76
CA ASP A 182 -9.62 -14.32 2.88
C ASP A 182 -8.69 -13.16 2.51
N ASP A 183 -7.61 -13.47 1.77
CA ASP A 183 -6.65 -12.50 1.28
C ASP A 183 -6.84 -12.27 -0.22
N TYR A 184 -6.70 -11.01 -0.67
CA TYR A 184 -6.97 -10.63 -2.06
C TYR A 184 -5.89 -9.68 -2.57
N VAL A 185 -5.37 -9.97 -3.78
CA VAL A 185 -4.61 -8.99 -4.56
C VAL A 185 -5.56 -7.94 -5.11
N VAL A 186 -5.25 -6.67 -4.87
CA VAL A 186 -5.98 -5.53 -5.43
C VAL A 186 -5.01 -4.74 -6.30
N ALA A 187 -5.23 -4.83 -7.61
CA ALA A 187 -4.35 -4.32 -8.65
C ALA A 187 -5.16 -3.97 -9.90
N THR A 188 -4.57 -3.21 -10.83
CA THR A 188 -5.20 -2.95 -12.13
C THR A 188 -4.85 -4.02 -13.17
N GLY A 189 -3.74 -4.74 -12.97
CA GLY A 189 -3.20 -5.67 -13.95
C GLY A 189 -2.40 -5.00 -15.08
N GLU A 190 -2.18 -3.70 -14.99
CA GLU A 190 -1.41 -2.91 -15.95
C GLU A 190 -0.27 -2.16 -15.26
N THR A 191 0.86 -1.98 -15.94
CA THR A 191 2.00 -1.22 -15.43
C THR A 191 2.35 -0.04 -16.31
N HIS A 192 2.87 0.99 -15.64
CA HIS A 192 3.43 2.16 -16.31
C HIS A 192 4.74 2.55 -15.65
N SER A 193 5.69 3.05 -16.46
CA SER A 193 6.95 3.58 -15.92
C SER A 193 6.77 4.97 -15.31
N VAL A 194 7.67 5.32 -14.38
CA VAL A 194 7.73 6.69 -13.83
C VAL A 194 7.96 7.70 -14.96
N ARG A 195 8.76 7.34 -15.98
CA ARG A 195 8.97 8.13 -17.20
C ARG A 195 7.65 8.44 -17.89
N ARG A 196 6.84 7.42 -18.12
CA ARG A 196 5.53 7.58 -18.77
C ARG A 196 4.61 8.50 -17.99
N PHE A 197 4.64 8.41 -16.67
CA PHE A 197 3.88 9.30 -15.78
C PHE A 197 4.36 10.76 -15.91
N CYS A 198 5.68 11.00 -16.00
CA CYS A 198 6.24 12.33 -16.25
C CYS A 198 5.77 12.88 -17.60
N GLU A 199 5.87 12.09 -18.69
CA GLU A 199 5.39 12.50 -20.02
C GLU A 199 3.96 13.00 -19.99
N ILE A 200 3.06 12.23 -19.36
CA ILE A 200 1.64 12.59 -19.25
C ILE A 200 1.45 13.85 -18.40
N ALA A 201 2.09 13.94 -17.24
CA ALA A 201 1.91 15.06 -16.32
C ALA A 201 2.43 16.38 -16.90
N PHE A 202 3.60 16.38 -17.54
CA PHE A 202 4.17 17.56 -18.21
C PHE A 202 3.40 17.91 -19.48
N GLY A 203 3.01 16.91 -20.27
CA GLY A 203 2.19 17.11 -21.47
C GLY A 203 0.85 17.76 -21.17
N HIS A 204 0.24 17.45 -20.03
CA HIS A 204 -1.03 18.07 -19.59
C HIS A 204 -0.94 19.59 -19.43
N VAL A 205 0.23 20.12 -19.10
CA VAL A 205 0.47 21.57 -18.95
C VAL A 205 1.23 22.17 -20.12
N GLY A 206 1.46 21.41 -21.21
CA GLY A 206 2.14 21.86 -22.42
C GLY A 206 3.65 22.07 -22.23
N LEU A 207 4.28 21.26 -21.37
CA LEU A 207 5.73 21.26 -21.14
C LEU A 207 6.33 19.91 -21.54
N ASP A 208 7.63 19.91 -21.86
CA ASP A 208 8.41 18.71 -22.14
C ASP A 208 9.19 18.30 -20.89
N HIS A 209 8.95 17.09 -20.40
CA HIS A 209 9.56 16.58 -19.17
C HIS A 209 11.10 16.48 -19.26
N GLU A 210 11.67 16.25 -20.45
CA GLU A 210 13.13 16.13 -20.64
C GLU A 210 13.88 17.42 -20.27
N GLN A 211 13.20 18.57 -20.34
CA GLN A 211 13.79 19.86 -20.00
C GLN A 211 13.87 20.14 -18.49
N PHE A 212 13.09 19.42 -17.69
CA PHE A 212 12.91 19.73 -16.27
C PHE A 212 13.21 18.57 -15.32
N VAL A 213 13.19 17.32 -15.82
CA VAL A 213 13.43 16.14 -14.98
C VAL A 213 14.95 15.90 -14.86
N VAL A 214 15.43 15.88 -13.63
CA VAL A 214 16.82 15.59 -13.29
C VAL A 214 16.88 14.26 -12.52
N ILE A 215 17.70 13.33 -13.01
CA ILE A 215 17.97 12.08 -12.29
C ILE A 215 18.92 12.39 -11.15
N ASP A 216 18.54 11.99 -9.93
CA ASP A 216 19.33 12.22 -8.72
C ASP A 216 19.48 10.89 -7.96
N GLU A 217 20.73 10.44 -7.81
CA GLU A 217 21.09 9.17 -7.17
C GLU A 217 20.64 9.09 -5.70
N ALA A 218 20.43 10.23 -5.03
CA ALA A 218 19.94 10.27 -3.66
C ALA A 218 18.51 9.69 -3.51
N PHE A 219 17.77 9.57 -4.61
CA PHE A 219 16.42 8.97 -4.64
C PHE A 219 16.42 7.49 -5.04
N TYR A 220 17.57 6.88 -5.34
CA TYR A 220 17.64 5.44 -5.54
C TYR A 220 17.53 4.70 -4.20
N ARG A 221 16.83 3.59 -4.21
CA ARG A 221 16.69 2.73 -3.02
C ARG A 221 17.91 1.83 -2.87
N PRO A 222 18.35 1.51 -1.64
CA PRO A 222 19.44 0.54 -1.41
C PRO A 222 19.15 -0.85 -2.01
N ALA A 223 17.89 -1.21 -2.14
CA ALA A 223 17.42 -2.43 -2.78
C ALA A 223 16.18 -2.10 -3.61
N GLU A 224 16.36 -1.98 -4.92
CA GLU A 224 15.30 -1.60 -5.85
C GLU A 224 14.31 -2.74 -6.10
N VAL A 225 13.09 -2.36 -6.43
CA VAL A 225 12.03 -3.24 -6.92
C VAL A 225 11.67 -2.76 -8.32
N ASP A 226 12.02 -3.54 -9.34
CA ASP A 226 11.93 -3.11 -10.74
C ASP A 226 10.49 -3.18 -11.27
N LEU A 227 9.78 -4.30 -11.01
CA LEU A 227 8.46 -4.57 -11.55
C LEU A 227 7.51 -5.08 -10.45
N LEU A 228 6.36 -4.43 -10.32
CA LEU A 228 5.22 -4.92 -9.55
C LEU A 228 3.97 -4.82 -10.42
N ILE A 229 3.37 -5.97 -10.76
CA ILE A 229 2.10 -6.08 -11.47
C ILE A 229 1.25 -7.17 -10.84
N GLY A 230 0.05 -6.84 -10.37
CA GLY A 230 -0.84 -7.77 -9.69
C GLY A 230 -1.88 -8.40 -10.59
N SER A 231 -2.31 -9.62 -10.26
CA SER A 231 -3.47 -10.23 -10.88
C SER A 231 -4.72 -9.99 -10.01
N PRO A 232 -5.71 -9.21 -10.47
CA PRO A 232 -6.96 -9.00 -9.72
C PRO A 232 -7.95 -10.16 -9.83
N ALA A 233 -7.59 -11.25 -10.49
CA ALA A 233 -8.53 -12.33 -10.89
C ALA A 233 -9.35 -12.91 -9.72
N LYS A 234 -8.76 -13.06 -8.53
CA LYS A 234 -9.48 -13.53 -7.34
C LYS A 234 -10.46 -12.47 -6.84
N ALA A 235 -10.06 -11.20 -6.79
CA ALA A 235 -10.96 -10.11 -6.39
C ALA A 235 -12.12 -9.96 -7.38
N GLU A 236 -11.87 -10.10 -8.67
CA GLU A 236 -12.91 -10.08 -9.71
C GLU A 236 -13.91 -11.21 -9.54
N SER A 237 -13.43 -12.45 -9.43
CA SER A 237 -14.30 -13.64 -9.38
C SER A 237 -15.04 -13.78 -8.05
N THR A 238 -14.44 -13.40 -6.93
CA THR A 238 -15.02 -13.60 -5.59
C THR A 238 -15.78 -12.38 -5.08
N LEU A 239 -15.22 -11.19 -5.26
CA LEU A 239 -15.82 -9.95 -4.75
C LEU A 239 -16.68 -9.23 -5.80
N GLY A 240 -16.60 -9.63 -7.08
CA GLY A 240 -17.19 -8.85 -8.18
C GLY A 240 -16.54 -7.46 -8.32
N TRP A 241 -15.29 -7.34 -7.90
CA TRP A 241 -14.55 -6.07 -7.94
C TRP A 241 -13.68 -5.98 -9.20
N THR A 242 -13.79 -4.86 -9.89
CA THR A 242 -12.89 -4.47 -10.98
C THR A 242 -12.48 -3.01 -10.81
N PRO A 243 -11.26 -2.62 -11.21
CA PRO A 243 -10.89 -1.21 -11.26
C PRO A 243 -11.75 -0.48 -12.30
N THR A 244 -12.09 0.77 -12.03
CA THR A 244 -12.91 1.60 -12.93
C THR A 244 -12.13 2.77 -13.51
N VAL A 245 -10.94 3.06 -12.96
CA VAL A 245 -10.03 4.12 -13.41
C VAL A 245 -8.63 3.57 -13.57
#